data_dba339bfc98cc5786edfa3a6ae18b2f9
#
_entry.id   dba339bfc98cc5786edfa3a6ae18b2f9
#
_cell.length_a   1.000
_cell.length_b   1.000
_cell.length_c   1.000
_cell.angle_alpha   90.00
_cell.angle_beta   90.00
_cell.angle_gamma   90.00
#
_symmetry.space_group_name_H-M   'P 1'
#
loop_
_entity.id
_entity.type
_entity.pdbx_description
1 polymer ?
#
loop_
_entity_poly.entity_id
_entity_poly.type
_entity_poly.pdbx_seq_one_letter_code
_entity_poly.pdbx_strand_id
1 'polypeptide(L)'
;PKIRTATYADFHARHATRGIVYLPTTSYSEMNEWTLPMPAAGIYANLLANEKAAGRGDLHRPFIRGGIWRNFLSRYPEANWMHKRMQALSARLAALPAAPPELTADLYRAQANDAYWHGLFGGLYLPHLRRAVWNNIVALEAKLDTLQPRPAALAVDLDCDGKSETFVHNDHLQLVVRDDGLAAAHELSSYALTHNFGDTLRRYHEHYHDKIGAGPTEHNGEGIASAHDIVRFKHPIAPEDVIPDALPRALWLDEIDGMALTAYVQDDPAALRFTHPGLVKTLALGGSTA
;
A
#
# COMPACT_ATOMS: atom_id res chain seq x y z
N PRO A 1 -0.22 -12.24 -43.76
CA PRO A 1 -0.71 -12.85 -42.53
C PRO A 1 -2.22 -12.74 -42.45
N LYS A 2 -2.86 -13.83 -42.03
CA LYS A 2 -4.33 -13.92 -41.92
C LYS A 2 -4.84 -13.33 -40.56
N ILE A 3 -3.96 -12.78 -39.76
CA ILE A 3 -4.27 -12.20 -38.45
C ILE A 3 -4.23 -10.67 -38.60
N ARG A 4 -5.29 -10.01 -38.15
CA ARG A 4 -5.39 -8.55 -38.04
C ARG A 4 -5.46 -8.15 -36.58
N THR A 5 -4.61 -7.24 -36.17
CA THR A 5 -4.69 -6.63 -34.85
C THR A 5 -5.67 -5.45 -34.86
N ALA A 6 -6.36 -5.23 -33.75
CA ALA A 6 -7.27 -4.11 -33.56
C ALA A 6 -7.25 -3.67 -32.09
N THR A 7 -7.61 -2.43 -31.82
CA THR A 7 -7.87 -1.98 -30.45
C THR A 7 -9.20 -2.54 -29.95
N TYR A 8 -9.40 -2.59 -28.63
CA TYR A 8 -10.69 -2.96 -28.05
C TYR A 8 -11.81 -2.03 -28.50
N ALA A 9 -11.54 -0.73 -28.58
CA ALA A 9 -12.51 0.26 -29.05
C ALA A 9 -12.95 -0.01 -30.49
N ASP A 10 -12.01 -0.26 -31.42
CA ASP A 10 -12.31 -0.60 -32.80
C ASP A 10 -13.07 -1.91 -32.94
N PHE A 11 -12.75 -2.90 -32.09
CA PHE A 11 -13.47 -4.17 -32.11
C PHE A 11 -14.90 -3.98 -31.63
N HIS A 12 -15.08 -3.27 -30.50
CA HIS A 12 -16.40 -2.99 -29.93
C HIS A 12 -17.29 -2.18 -30.91
N ALA A 13 -16.72 -1.19 -31.58
CA ALA A 13 -17.46 -0.37 -32.52
C ALA A 13 -17.99 -1.15 -33.76
N ARG A 14 -17.33 -2.27 -34.10
CA ARG A 14 -17.63 -3.06 -35.32
C ARG A 14 -18.39 -4.34 -35.03
N HIS A 15 -18.58 -4.72 -33.76
CA HIS A 15 -19.19 -5.98 -33.40
C HIS A 15 -20.33 -5.76 -32.40
N ALA A 16 -21.46 -6.40 -32.65
CA ALA A 16 -22.56 -6.42 -31.69
C ALA A 16 -22.18 -7.27 -30.47
N THR A 17 -22.69 -6.90 -29.29
CA THR A 17 -22.59 -7.72 -28.09
C THR A 17 -23.27 -9.06 -28.30
N ARG A 18 -22.69 -10.13 -27.81
CA ARG A 18 -23.17 -11.51 -28.00
C ARG A 18 -23.95 -12.05 -26.83
N GLY A 19 -23.94 -11.37 -25.70
CA GLY A 19 -24.65 -11.81 -24.51
C GLY A 19 -24.22 -11.05 -23.26
N ILE A 20 -24.74 -11.49 -22.13
CA ILE A 20 -24.39 -11.00 -20.80
C ILE A 20 -23.51 -12.05 -20.12
N VAL A 21 -22.43 -11.63 -19.50
CA VAL A 21 -21.56 -12.48 -18.69
C VAL A 21 -21.57 -12.00 -17.24
N TYR A 22 -21.69 -12.94 -16.31
CA TYR A 22 -21.48 -12.69 -14.90
C TYR A 22 -19.98 -12.83 -14.59
N LEU A 23 -19.39 -11.76 -14.09
CA LEU A 23 -18.02 -11.76 -13.59
C LEU A 23 -18.06 -11.72 -12.06
N PRO A 24 -17.64 -12.81 -11.37
CA PRO A 24 -17.58 -12.80 -9.93
C PRO A 24 -16.51 -11.82 -9.44
N THR A 25 -16.67 -11.29 -8.23
CA THR A 25 -15.63 -10.52 -7.56
C THR A 25 -14.45 -11.45 -7.27
N THR A 26 -13.38 -11.27 -7.99
CA THR A 26 -12.17 -12.09 -7.91
C THR A 26 -10.94 -11.31 -8.36
N SER A 27 -9.77 -11.86 -8.08
CA SER A 27 -8.49 -11.38 -8.58
C SER A 27 -7.79 -12.51 -9.35
N TYR A 28 -6.68 -12.20 -10.00
CA TYR A 28 -5.84 -13.22 -10.63
C TYR A 28 -5.16 -14.11 -9.58
N SER A 29 -4.60 -15.24 -10.03
CA SER A 29 -4.19 -16.34 -9.13
C SER A 29 -3.19 -15.92 -8.05
N GLU A 30 -2.19 -15.13 -8.39
CA GLU A 30 -1.15 -14.68 -7.46
C GLU A 30 -1.73 -13.77 -6.38
N MET A 31 -2.67 -12.88 -6.74
CA MET A 31 -3.34 -12.02 -5.78
C MET A 31 -4.12 -12.83 -4.74
N ASN A 32 -4.69 -13.97 -5.10
CA ASN A 32 -5.40 -14.83 -4.15
C ASN A 32 -4.48 -15.31 -3.02
N GLU A 33 -3.21 -15.55 -3.30
CA GLU A 33 -2.21 -15.96 -2.30
C GLU A 33 -1.71 -14.75 -1.50
N TRP A 34 -1.28 -13.70 -2.18
CA TRP A 34 -0.62 -12.55 -1.56
C TRP A 34 -1.52 -11.73 -0.63
N THR A 35 -2.82 -11.87 -0.76
CA THR A 35 -3.78 -11.23 0.15
C THR A 35 -3.96 -11.97 1.47
N LEU A 36 -3.49 -13.21 1.57
CA LEU A 36 -3.68 -14.04 2.75
C LEU A 36 -2.52 -13.82 3.75
N PRO A 37 -2.83 -13.62 5.04
CA PRO A 37 -1.80 -13.58 6.07
C PRO A 37 -1.24 -14.97 6.35
N MET A 38 -0.05 -15.06 6.97
CA MET A 38 0.45 -16.32 7.50
C MET A 38 -0.38 -16.76 8.72
N PRO A 39 -0.69 -18.06 8.87
CA PRO A 39 -0.27 -19.19 8.03
C PRO A 39 -1.21 -19.50 6.84
N ALA A 40 -2.28 -18.74 6.65
CA ALA A 40 -3.30 -19.02 5.62
C ALA A 40 -2.71 -19.07 4.20
N ALA A 41 -1.74 -18.20 3.91
CA ALA A 41 -1.05 -18.20 2.61
C ALA A 41 -0.34 -19.54 2.34
N GLY A 42 0.35 -20.09 3.34
CA GLY A 42 1.00 -21.40 3.24
C GLY A 42 0.01 -22.55 3.06
N ILE A 43 -1.12 -22.54 3.78
CA ILE A 43 -2.19 -23.54 3.63
C ILE A 43 -2.77 -23.48 2.21
N TYR A 44 -3.03 -22.29 1.69
CA TYR A 44 -3.54 -22.08 0.33
C TYR A 44 -2.55 -22.59 -0.72
N ALA A 45 -1.28 -22.25 -0.60
CA ALA A 45 -0.23 -22.71 -1.53
C ALA A 45 -0.12 -24.26 -1.53
N ASN A 46 -0.14 -24.88 -0.36
CA ASN A 46 -0.11 -26.33 -0.21
C ASN A 46 -1.35 -27.00 -0.82
N LEU A 47 -2.53 -26.40 -0.65
CA LEU A 47 -3.77 -26.91 -1.26
C LEU A 47 -3.64 -26.93 -2.80
N LEU A 48 -3.18 -25.83 -3.39
CA LEU A 48 -2.99 -25.75 -4.84
C LEU A 48 -1.95 -26.76 -5.34
N ALA A 49 -0.84 -26.90 -4.62
CA ALA A 49 0.20 -27.87 -4.97
C ALA A 49 -0.31 -29.31 -4.92
N ASN A 50 -1.08 -29.66 -3.88
CA ASN A 50 -1.67 -31.00 -3.74
C ASN A 50 -2.69 -31.32 -4.84
N GLU A 51 -3.54 -30.36 -5.22
CA GLU A 51 -4.49 -30.54 -6.30
C GLU A 51 -3.80 -30.69 -7.67
N LYS A 52 -2.72 -29.93 -7.89
CA LYS A 52 -1.88 -30.04 -9.09
C LYS A 52 -1.21 -31.43 -9.14
N ALA A 53 -0.59 -31.89 -8.05
CA ALA A 53 0.07 -33.19 -7.97
C ALA A 53 -0.90 -34.36 -8.16
N ALA A 54 -2.15 -34.21 -7.76
CA ALA A 54 -3.21 -35.19 -7.94
C ALA A 54 -3.87 -35.15 -9.34
N GLY A 55 -3.41 -34.29 -10.24
CA GLY A 55 -3.99 -34.11 -11.57
C GLY A 55 -5.38 -33.47 -11.62
N ARG A 56 -5.83 -32.87 -10.50
CA ARG A 56 -7.15 -32.23 -10.38
C ARG A 56 -7.09 -30.70 -10.44
N GLY A 57 -5.92 -30.13 -10.66
CA GLY A 57 -5.70 -28.70 -10.61
C GLY A 57 -6.68 -27.91 -11.50
N ASP A 58 -6.79 -28.24 -12.77
CA ASP A 58 -7.68 -27.54 -13.71
C ASP A 58 -9.16 -27.68 -13.34
N LEU A 59 -9.55 -28.85 -12.80
CA LEU A 59 -10.93 -29.11 -12.39
C LEU A 59 -11.33 -28.33 -11.13
N HIS A 60 -10.45 -28.26 -10.14
CA HIS A 60 -10.77 -27.69 -8.83
C HIS A 60 -10.40 -26.21 -8.68
N ARG A 61 -9.41 -25.72 -9.45
CA ARG A 61 -8.92 -24.32 -9.37
C ARG A 61 -10.04 -23.27 -9.47
N PRO A 62 -11.09 -23.42 -10.32
CA PRO A 62 -12.18 -22.46 -10.35
C PRO A 62 -12.94 -22.28 -9.03
N PHE A 63 -12.88 -23.29 -8.15
CA PHE A 63 -13.57 -23.30 -6.84
C PHE A 63 -12.66 -22.93 -5.69
N ILE A 64 -11.34 -22.98 -5.86
CA ILE A 64 -10.37 -22.61 -4.82
C ILE A 64 -10.12 -21.11 -4.89
N ARG A 65 -10.55 -20.40 -3.85
CA ARG A 65 -10.44 -18.95 -3.75
C ARG A 65 -9.55 -18.57 -2.57
N GLY A 66 -8.70 -17.58 -2.77
CA GLY A 66 -7.98 -16.87 -1.72
C GLY A 66 -8.63 -15.52 -1.45
N GLY A 67 -7.82 -14.46 -1.40
CA GLY A 67 -8.32 -13.11 -1.25
C GLY A 67 -8.48 -12.36 -2.57
N ILE A 68 -8.97 -11.13 -2.46
CA ILE A 68 -9.09 -10.19 -3.57
C ILE A 68 -8.30 -8.91 -3.24
N TRP A 69 -8.20 -7.99 -4.18
CA TRP A 69 -7.48 -6.72 -4.01
C TRP A 69 -7.79 -5.99 -2.69
N ARG A 70 -9.05 -5.95 -2.25
CA ARG A 70 -9.43 -5.31 -0.98
C ARG A 70 -8.77 -5.98 0.23
N ASN A 71 -8.59 -7.29 0.20
CA ASN A 71 -7.90 -8.02 1.27
C ASN A 71 -6.41 -7.69 1.31
N PHE A 72 -5.80 -7.41 0.15
CA PHE A 72 -4.43 -6.93 0.09
C PHE A 72 -4.26 -5.60 0.84
N LEU A 73 -5.13 -4.63 0.61
CA LEU A 73 -5.10 -3.35 1.32
C LEU A 73 -5.33 -3.52 2.83
N SER A 74 -6.18 -4.46 3.25
CA SER A 74 -6.37 -4.77 4.68
C SER A 74 -5.13 -5.41 5.32
N ARG A 75 -4.37 -6.20 4.55
CA ARG A 75 -3.14 -6.83 5.01
C ARG A 75 -1.97 -5.86 5.13
N TYR A 76 -1.89 -4.88 4.23
CA TYR A 76 -0.80 -3.91 4.15
C TYR A 76 -1.32 -2.50 4.38
N PRO A 77 -1.42 -2.05 5.64
CA PRO A 77 -1.94 -0.73 5.99
C PRO A 77 -1.20 0.42 5.29
N GLU A 78 0.10 0.27 5.03
CA GLU A 78 0.90 1.28 4.34
C GLU A 78 0.49 1.43 2.85
N ALA A 79 0.15 0.32 2.18
CA ALA A 79 -0.41 0.36 0.83
C ALA A 79 -1.83 0.96 0.85
N ASN A 80 -2.64 0.60 1.84
CA ASN A 80 -3.97 1.18 2.03
C ASN A 80 -3.88 2.69 2.26
N TRP A 81 -2.99 3.14 3.13
CA TRP A 81 -2.77 4.55 3.41
C TRP A 81 -2.44 5.33 2.13
N MET A 82 -1.40 4.93 1.41
CA MET A 82 -0.99 5.55 0.16
C MET A 82 -2.13 5.57 -0.87
N HIS A 83 -2.89 4.46 -0.99
CA HIS A 83 -4.03 4.35 -1.89
C HIS A 83 -5.17 5.32 -1.50
N LYS A 84 -5.50 5.43 -0.21
CA LYS A 84 -6.54 6.35 0.26
C LYS A 84 -6.14 7.81 0.13
N ARG A 85 -4.86 8.13 0.37
CA ARG A 85 -4.33 9.46 0.09
C ARG A 85 -4.50 9.84 -1.39
N MET A 86 -4.13 8.95 -2.30
CA MET A 86 -4.33 9.15 -3.74
C MET A 86 -5.82 9.32 -4.09
N GLN A 87 -6.70 8.48 -3.53
CA GLN A 87 -8.15 8.59 -3.78
C GLN A 87 -8.74 9.92 -3.28
N ALA A 88 -8.34 10.40 -2.11
CA ALA A 88 -8.77 11.69 -1.58
C ALA A 88 -8.38 12.85 -2.51
N LEU A 89 -7.15 12.82 -3.03
CA LEU A 89 -6.69 13.82 -3.99
C LEU A 89 -7.40 13.70 -5.34
N SER A 90 -7.71 12.49 -5.78
CA SER A 90 -8.53 12.26 -6.98
C SER A 90 -9.91 12.89 -6.84
N ALA A 91 -10.55 12.72 -5.67
CA ALA A 91 -11.84 13.33 -5.39
C ALA A 91 -11.77 14.87 -5.34
N ARG A 92 -10.71 15.44 -4.71
CA ARG A 92 -10.47 16.89 -4.69
C ARG A 92 -10.26 17.44 -6.10
N LEU A 93 -9.45 16.76 -6.90
CA LEU A 93 -9.20 17.18 -8.30
C LEU A 93 -10.49 17.14 -9.13
N ALA A 94 -11.29 16.10 -8.98
CA ALA A 94 -12.57 15.96 -9.69
C ALA A 94 -13.62 17.00 -9.27
N ALA A 95 -13.50 17.60 -8.09
CA ALA A 95 -14.38 18.67 -7.63
C ALA A 95 -14.05 20.04 -8.25
N LEU A 96 -12.92 20.19 -8.91
CA LEU A 96 -12.59 21.43 -9.62
C LEU A 96 -13.44 21.56 -10.89
N PRO A 97 -13.96 22.75 -11.21
CA PRO A 97 -14.74 22.99 -12.44
C PRO A 97 -13.97 22.65 -13.72
N ALA A 98 -12.65 22.87 -13.69
CA ALA A 98 -11.73 22.48 -14.75
C ALA A 98 -10.39 22.08 -14.10
N ALA A 99 -10.04 20.81 -14.21
CA ALA A 99 -8.78 20.32 -13.69
C ALA A 99 -7.62 20.71 -14.62
N PRO A 100 -6.59 21.42 -14.12
CA PRO A 100 -5.39 21.70 -14.91
C PRO A 100 -4.70 20.39 -15.37
N PRO A 101 -4.21 20.32 -16.61
CA PRO A 101 -3.60 19.09 -17.15
C PRO A 101 -2.40 18.58 -16.34
N GLU A 102 -1.62 19.47 -15.77
CA GLU A 102 -0.45 19.13 -14.93
C GLU A 102 -0.86 18.45 -13.62
N LEU A 103 -1.98 18.84 -12.99
CA LEU A 103 -2.51 18.18 -11.79
C LEU A 103 -3.06 16.79 -12.14
N THR A 104 -3.71 16.68 -13.29
CA THR A 104 -4.17 15.39 -13.81
C THR A 104 -2.99 14.45 -14.09
N ALA A 105 -1.90 14.97 -14.62
CA ALA A 105 -0.68 14.19 -14.86
C ALA A 105 -0.05 13.70 -13.54
N ASP A 106 0.00 14.55 -12.51
CA ASP A 106 0.50 14.15 -11.19
C ASP A 106 -0.39 13.08 -10.58
N LEU A 107 -1.72 13.20 -10.70
CA LEU A 107 -2.64 12.15 -10.25
C LEU A 107 -2.39 10.83 -10.98
N TYR A 108 -2.23 10.82 -12.29
CA TYR A 108 -1.97 9.59 -13.05
C TYR A 108 -0.64 8.94 -12.67
N ARG A 109 0.39 9.72 -12.36
CA ARG A 109 1.66 9.21 -11.83
C ARG A 109 1.48 8.63 -10.41
N ALA A 110 0.67 9.29 -9.58
CA ALA A 110 0.32 8.78 -8.26
C ALA A 110 -0.52 7.49 -8.32
N GLN A 111 -1.16 7.19 -9.44
CA GLN A 111 -1.93 5.96 -9.68
C GLN A 111 -1.07 4.82 -10.26
N ALA A 112 0.26 4.99 -10.36
CA ALA A 112 1.14 3.94 -10.85
C ALA A 112 0.99 2.67 -10.01
N ASN A 113 0.63 1.55 -10.67
CA ASN A 113 0.15 0.34 -10.03
C ASN A 113 1.16 -0.33 -9.08
N ASP A 114 2.42 -0.42 -9.48
CA ASP A 114 3.39 -1.34 -8.88
C ASP A 114 3.69 -1.06 -7.40
N ALA A 115 3.56 0.19 -6.96
CA ALA A 115 3.83 0.57 -5.59
C ALA A 115 2.73 0.17 -4.59
N TYR A 116 1.51 -0.16 -5.07
CA TYR A 116 0.35 -0.44 -4.21
C TYR A 116 0.20 -1.90 -3.81
N TRP A 117 0.90 -2.79 -4.48
CA TRP A 117 0.86 -4.22 -4.23
C TRP A 117 2.25 -4.81 -4.40
N HIS A 118 2.44 -6.07 -4.12
CA HIS A 118 3.69 -6.74 -4.43
C HIS A 118 3.45 -7.94 -5.35
N GLY A 119 4.49 -8.36 -5.97
CA GLY A 119 4.54 -9.53 -6.81
C GLY A 119 5.97 -9.96 -6.94
N LEU A 120 6.26 -10.68 -7.99
CA LEU A 120 7.58 -11.21 -8.29
C LEU A 120 8.69 -10.15 -8.22
N PHE A 121 8.40 -8.93 -8.64
CA PHE A 121 9.38 -7.85 -8.73
C PHE A 121 9.46 -6.97 -7.47
N GLY A 122 8.71 -7.29 -6.43
CA GLY A 122 8.78 -6.64 -5.14
C GLY A 122 7.74 -5.55 -4.87
N GLY A 123 7.32 -4.77 -5.87
CA GLY A 123 6.25 -3.79 -5.77
C GLY A 123 6.40 -2.85 -4.58
N LEU A 124 5.48 -2.93 -3.62
CA LEU A 124 5.44 -2.09 -2.41
C LEU A 124 6.70 -2.24 -1.51
N TYR A 125 7.45 -3.34 -1.63
CA TYR A 125 8.72 -3.51 -0.92
C TYR A 125 9.87 -2.72 -1.54
N LEU A 126 9.68 -2.12 -2.72
CA LEU A 126 10.67 -1.32 -3.40
C LEU A 126 10.51 0.17 -3.02
N PRO A 127 11.35 0.73 -2.15
CA PRO A 127 11.18 2.07 -1.62
C PRO A 127 11.21 3.16 -2.70
N HIS A 128 11.91 2.92 -3.82
CA HIS A 128 11.95 3.87 -4.93
C HIS A 128 10.60 3.98 -5.68
N LEU A 129 9.83 2.88 -5.77
CA LEU A 129 8.48 2.91 -6.36
C LEU A 129 7.49 3.65 -5.44
N ARG A 130 7.49 3.34 -4.14
CA ARG A 130 6.67 4.08 -3.18
C ARG A 130 7.01 5.57 -3.17
N ARG A 131 8.30 5.90 -3.13
CA ARG A 131 8.77 7.29 -3.20
C ARG A 131 8.26 8.00 -4.45
N ALA A 132 8.31 7.36 -5.62
CA ALA A 132 7.81 7.95 -6.86
C ALA A 132 6.31 8.28 -6.78
N VAL A 133 5.50 7.39 -6.21
CA VAL A 133 4.07 7.62 -5.98
C VAL A 133 3.88 8.73 -4.94
N TRP A 134 4.55 8.68 -3.79
CA TRP A 134 4.44 9.69 -2.74
C TRP A 134 4.85 11.08 -3.21
N ASN A 135 5.91 11.21 -4.00
CA ASN A 135 6.31 12.50 -4.54
C ASN A 135 5.20 13.14 -5.37
N ASN A 136 4.47 12.35 -6.16
CA ASN A 136 3.34 12.87 -6.94
C ASN A 136 2.10 13.14 -6.07
N ILE A 137 1.84 12.36 -5.01
CA ILE A 137 0.80 12.65 -4.02
C ILE A 137 1.07 14.00 -3.35
N VAL A 138 2.28 14.21 -2.83
CA VAL A 138 2.66 15.45 -2.13
C VAL A 138 2.64 16.65 -3.07
N ALA A 139 3.16 16.50 -4.30
CA ALA A 139 3.13 17.56 -5.31
C ALA A 139 1.71 17.97 -5.70
N LEU A 140 0.84 16.99 -5.91
CA LEU A 140 -0.57 17.24 -6.25
C LEU A 140 -1.30 17.92 -5.09
N GLU A 141 -1.07 17.48 -3.85
CA GLU A 141 -1.70 18.07 -2.68
C GLU A 141 -1.30 19.54 -2.48
N ALA A 142 0.00 19.85 -2.56
CA ALA A 142 0.50 21.21 -2.46
C ALA A 142 -0.14 22.16 -3.49
N LYS A 143 -0.29 21.69 -4.74
CA LYS A 143 -0.94 22.46 -5.81
C LYS A 143 -2.45 22.61 -5.57
N LEU A 144 -3.11 21.55 -5.11
CA LEU A 144 -4.54 21.60 -4.77
C LEU A 144 -4.81 22.52 -3.58
N ASP A 145 -3.92 22.56 -2.59
CA ASP A 145 -4.07 23.47 -1.44
C ASP A 145 -3.98 24.95 -1.84
N THR A 146 -3.19 25.26 -2.87
CA THR A 146 -3.14 26.61 -3.45
C THR A 146 -4.45 26.99 -4.16
N LEU A 147 -5.09 26.04 -4.84
CA LEU A 147 -6.33 26.28 -5.60
C LEU A 147 -7.58 26.17 -4.73
N GLN A 148 -7.56 25.27 -3.77
CA GLN A 148 -8.67 24.91 -2.89
C GLN A 148 -8.13 24.67 -1.46
N PRO A 149 -7.90 25.76 -0.70
CA PRO A 149 -7.36 25.66 0.66
C PRO A 149 -8.19 24.75 1.56
N ARG A 150 -7.51 24.01 2.41
CA ARG A 150 -8.10 23.15 3.44
C ARG A 150 -8.01 23.83 4.82
N PRO A 151 -8.83 23.40 5.80
CA PRO A 151 -8.59 23.75 7.21
C PRO A 151 -7.19 23.32 7.63
N ALA A 152 -6.51 24.15 8.43
CA ALA A 152 -5.15 23.86 8.91
C ALA A 152 -5.05 22.56 9.72
N ALA A 153 -6.14 22.14 10.34
CA ALA A 153 -6.30 20.86 11.02
C ALA A 153 -7.61 20.17 10.59
N LEU A 154 -7.54 18.86 10.36
CA LEU A 154 -8.69 18.02 9.98
C LEU A 154 -8.51 16.62 10.57
N ALA A 155 -9.50 16.14 11.29
CA ALA A 155 -9.57 14.74 11.73
C ALA A 155 -10.56 13.95 10.87
N VAL A 156 -10.15 12.82 10.35
CA VAL A 156 -10.97 11.96 9.48
C VAL A 156 -10.41 10.53 9.50
N ASP A 157 -11.28 9.53 9.49
CA ASP A 157 -10.91 8.12 9.23
C ASP A 157 -10.77 7.96 7.70
N LEU A 158 -9.60 8.30 7.18
CA LEU A 158 -9.36 8.30 5.73
C LEU A 158 -9.10 6.90 5.21
N ASP A 159 -8.40 6.07 5.97
CA ASP A 159 -8.03 4.73 5.52
C ASP A 159 -9.10 3.67 5.83
N CYS A 160 -10.19 4.08 6.49
CA CYS A 160 -11.36 3.26 6.82
C CYS A 160 -11.03 2.08 7.74
N ASP A 161 -10.15 2.28 8.71
CA ASP A 161 -9.79 1.28 9.72
C ASP A 161 -10.56 1.45 11.05
N GLY A 162 -11.41 2.48 11.14
CA GLY A 162 -12.23 2.81 12.31
C GLY A 162 -11.52 3.73 13.31
N LYS A 163 -10.34 4.24 12.99
CA LYS A 163 -9.58 5.22 13.76
C LYS A 163 -9.42 6.48 12.95
N SER A 164 -9.35 7.63 13.62
CA SER A 164 -9.16 8.89 12.91
C SER A 164 -7.71 9.20 12.68
N GLU A 165 -7.40 9.74 11.51
CA GLU A 165 -6.16 10.44 11.23
C GLU A 165 -6.36 11.92 11.42
N THR A 166 -5.47 12.56 12.21
CA THR A 166 -5.42 14.01 12.33
C THR A 166 -4.35 14.56 11.39
N PHE A 167 -4.80 15.30 10.39
CA PHE A 167 -3.98 16.05 9.46
C PHE A 167 -3.75 17.44 10.04
N VAL A 168 -2.49 17.88 10.14
CA VAL A 168 -2.12 19.26 10.42
C VAL A 168 -1.16 19.71 9.35
N HIS A 169 -1.42 20.86 8.73
CA HIS A 169 -0.57 21.37 7.65
C HIS A 169 -0.43 22.89 7.69
N ASN A 170 0.62 23.37 7.07
CA ASN A 170 0.84 24.76 6.69
C ASN A 170 1.33 24.81 5.22
N ASP A 171 1.80 25.97 4.76
CA ASP A 171 2.28 26.17 3.38
C ASP A 171 3.54 25.34 3.04
N HIS A 172 4.20 24.71 4.00
CA HIS A 172 5.49 24.03 3.84
C HIS A 172 5.43 22.53 4.12
N LEU A 173 4.66 22.15 5.13
CA LEU A 173 4.67 20.81 5.70
C LEU A 173 3.26 20.31 5.96
N GLN A 174 3.10 19.00 5.89
CA GLN A 174 1.96 18.27 6.41
C GLN A 174 2.43 17.18 7.36
N LEU A 175 1.75 17.07 8.49
CA LEU A 175 1.90 16.05 9.48
C LEU A 175 0.60 15.28 9.61
N VAL A 176 0.67 13.94 9.66
CA VAL A 176 -0.49 13.10 9.93
C VAL A 176 -0.19 12.18 11.09
N VAL A 177 -1.06 12.20 12.09
CA VAL A 177 -0.99 11.37 13.28
C VAL A 177 -2.25 10.52 13.37
N ARG A 178 -2.10 9.24 13.71
CA ARG A 178 -3.24 8.33 13.93
C ARG A 178 -3.66 8.32 15.39
N ASP A 179 -4.95 8.16 15.62
CA ASP A 179 -5.51 7.85 16.93
C ASP A 179 -5.43 6.35 17.21
N ASP A 180 -4.19 5.83 17.23
CA ASP A 180 -3.87 4.42 17.46
C ASP A 180 -3.18 4.14 18.80
N GLY A 181 -3.09 5.17 19.63
CA GLY A 181 -2.44 5.11 20.94
C GLY A 181 -0.92 5.22 20.94
N LEU A 182 -0.29 5.44 19.76
CA LEU A 182 1.17 5.57 19.65
C LEU A 182 1.65 7.02 19.73
N ALA A 183 0.75 7.99 19.52
CA ALA A 183 1.08 9.43 19.44
C ALA A 183 2.26 9.70 18.50
N ALA A 184 2.32 8.99 17.37
CA ALA A 184 3.41 9.00 16.42
C ALA A 184 2.95 9.49 15.04
N ALA A 185 3.86 10.08 14.27
CA ALA A 185 3.54 10.54 12.94
C ALA A 185 3.71 9.42 11.91
N HIS A 186 2.65 9.17 11.16
CA HIS A 186 2.63 8.21 10.05
C HIS A 186 2.94 8.87 8.70
N GLU A 187 2.80 10.18 8.61
CA GLU A 187 3.19 10.97 7.46
C GLU A 187 3.84 12.28 7.92
N LEU A 188 4.95 12.62 7.30
CA LEU A 188 5.59 13.92 7.39
C LEU A 188 6.02 14.33 5.99
N SER A 189 5.18 15.13 5.34
CA SER A 189 5.38 15.55 3.96
C SER A 189 5.93 16.97 3.88
N SER A 190 7.02 17.16 3.13
CA SER A 190 7.55 18.46 2.77
C SER A 190 7.09 18.84 1.35
N TYR A 191 6.38 19.94 1.23
CA TYR A 191 5.88 20.41 -0.06
C TYR A 191 7.03 20.89 -0.97
N ALA A 192 8.01 21.58 -0.41
CA ALA A 192 9.17 22.04 -1.17
C ALA A 192 10.03 20.89 -1.74
N LEU A 193 10.15 19.80 -0.99
CA LEU A 193 10.90 18.61 -1.41
C LEU A 193 10.02 17.60 -2.13
N THR A 194 8.71 17.81 -2.15
CA THR A 194 7.72 16.86 -2.69
C THR A 194 7.96 15.45 -2.13
N HIS A 195 8.19 15.32 -0.82
CA HIS A 195 8.64 14.09 -0.19
C HIS A 195 7.92 13.81 1.13
N ASN A 196 7.49 12.55 1.32
CA ASN A 196 6.99 12.05 2.59
C ASN A 196 8.11 11.30 3.34
N PHE A 197 8.58 11.86 4.45
CA PHE A 197 9.59 11.26 5.32
C PHE A 197 9.04 10.12 6.19
N GLY A 198 7.71 10.02 6.31
CA GLY A 198 7.03 8.95 7.03
C GLY A 198 6.79 7.69 6.18
N ASP A 199 7.19 7.68 4.89
CA ASP A 199 7.02 6.50 4.02
C ASP A 199 7.96 5.37 4.43
N THR A 200 7.53 4.60 5.42
CA THR A 200 8.23 3.41 5.90
C THR A 200 7.29 2.21 5.89
N LEU A 201 7.82 1.04 5.52
CA LEU A 201 7.07 -0.21 5.47
C LEU A 201 7.38 -1.05 6.71
N ARG A 202 6.36 -1.52 7.41
CA ARG A 202 6.47 -2.53 8.45
C ARG A 202 6.88 -3.87 7.82
N ARG A 203 7.78 -4.59 8.45
CA ARG A 203 8.12 -5.95 8.04
C ARG A 203 7.05 -6.90 8.55
N TYR A 204 6.51 -7.71 7.64
CA TYR A 204 5.54 -8.75 7.93
C TYR A 204 6.18 -10.12 7.70
N HIS A 205 5.62 -11.17 8.34
CA HIS A 205 5.96 -12.54 7.98
C HIS A 205 5.29 -12.88 6.65
N GLU A 206 6.11 -13.22 5.66
CA GLU A 206 5.66 -13.56 4.31
C GLU A 206 5.88 -15.04 4.03
N HIS A 207 5.00 -15.63 3.23
CA HIS A 207 5.10 -17.04 2.89
C HIS A 207 6.45 -17.42 2.25
N TYR A 208 7.00 -16.54 1.43
CA TYR A 208 8.29 -16.81 0.79
C TYR A 208 9.48 -16.77 1.74
N HIS A 209 9.34 -16.27 2.97
CA HIS A 209 10.38 -16.38 3.99
C HIS A 209 10.65 -17.84 4.39
N ASP A 210 9.66 -18.72 4.24
CA ASP A 210 9.83 -20.16 4.52
C ASP A 210 10.80 -20.83 3.55
N LYS A 211 11.11 -20.17 2.41
CA LYS A 211 12.11 -20.64 1.43
C LYS A 211 13.56 -20.24 1.79
N ILE A 212 13.74 -19.44 2.84
CA ILE A 212 15.08 -19.05 3.30
C ILE A 212 15.78 -20.29 3.87
N GLY A 213 17.00 -20.55 3.34
CA GLY A 213 17.75 -21.75 3.70
C GLY A 213 17.45 -23.00 2.89
N ALA A 214 16.40 -23.00 2.07
CA ALA A 214 16.07 -24.14 1.21
C ALA A 214 17.03 -24.27 -0.02
N GLY A 215 17.91 -23.30 -0.23
CA GLY A 215 18.79 -23.24 -1.39
C GLY A 215 18.10 -22.71 -2.66
N PRO A 216 18.87 -22.47 -3.72
CA PRO A 216 18.30 -22.04 -4.98
C PRO A 216 17.41 -23.15 -5.57
N THR A 217 16.22 -22.78 -6.03
CA THR A 217 15.38 -23.71 -6.79
C THR A 217 15.69 -23.54 -8.28
N GLU A 218 15.96 -24.67 -8.95
CA GLU A 218 16.10 -24.72 -10.40
C GLU A 218 14.79 -25.20 -11.02
N HIS A 219 14.50 -24.69 -12.22
CA HIS A 219 13.34 -25.15 -12.98
C HIS A 219 13.62 -26.56 -13.52
N ASN A 220 12.94 -27.56 -13.00
CA ASN A 220 13.03 -28.96 -13.41
C ASN A 220 11.81 -29.41 -14.27
N GLY A 221 11.00 -28.46 -14.76
CA GLY A 221 9.80 -28.74 -15.55
C GLY A 221 10.04 -28.68 -17.06
N GLU A 222 9.15 -29.28 -17.85
CA GLU A 222 9.08 -29.08 -19.29
C GLU A 222 8.53 -27.68 -19.60
N GLY A 223 9.18 -26.95 -20.51
CA GLY A 223 8.76 -25.62 -20.95
C GLY A 223 9.71 -24.48 -20.57
N ILE A 224 9.30 -23.26 -20.86
CA ILE A 224 10.06 -22.06 -20.51
C ILE A 224 9.85 -21.77 -19.01
N ALA A 225 10.95 -21.69 -18.25
CA ALA A 225 10.91 -21.34 -16.84
C ALA A 225 10.21 -19.98 -16.63
N SER A 226 9.23 -19.94 -15.73
CA SER A 226 8.66 -18.70 -15.25
C SER A 226 9.63 -18.07 -14.23
N ALA A 227 9.62 -16.75 -14.12
CA ALA A 227 10.37 -16.07 -13.08
C ALA A 227 9.91 -16.48 -11.66
N HIS A 228 8.70 -17.05 -11.50
CA HIS A 228 8.20 -17.64 -10.25
C HIS A 228 8.86 -18.97 -9.88
N ASP A 229 9.43 -19.68 -10.87
CA ASP A 229 10.01 -21.00 -10.66
C ASP A 229 11.46 -20.94 -10.16
N ILE A 230 12.10 -19.76 -10.25
CA ILE A 230 13.52 -19.59 -9.91
C ILE A 230 13.65 -18.68 -8.71
N VAL A 231 14.13 -19.20 -7.60
CA VAL A 231 14.44 -18.42 -6.39
C VAL A 231 15.97 -18.31 -6.27
N ARG A 232 16.48 -17.08 -6.40
CA ARG A 232 17.90 -16.76 -6.16
C ARG A 232 18.00 -15.53 -5.28
N PHE A 233 18.66 -15.67 -4.16
CA PHE A 233 18.98 -14.54 -3.31
C PHE A 233 20.26 -13.86 -3.80
N LYS A 234 20.25 -12.53 -3.85
CA LYS A 234 21.42 -11.74 -4.22
C LYS A 234 22.55 -11.86 -3.20
N HIS A 235 22.17 -12.02 -1.93
CA HIS A 235 23.06 -12.22 -0.80
C HIS A 235 22.49 -13.34 0.08
N PRO A 236 23.33 -14.01 0.90
CA PRO A 236 22.81 -14.89 1.94
C PRO A 236 21.83 -14.13 2.84
N ILE A 237 20.72 -14.75 3.17
CA ILE A 237 19.70 -14.23 4.08
C ILE A 237 19.61 -15.20 5.25
N ALA A 238 19.76 -14.67 6.46
CA ALA A 238 19.55 -15.41 7.69
C ALA A 238 18.11 -15.24 8.22
N PRO A 239 17.59 -16.16 9.02
CA PRO A 239 16.26 -16.00 9.62
C PRO A 239 16.09 -14.71 10.41
N GLU A 240 17.17 -14.20 11.00
CA GLU A 240 17.21 -12.95 11.78
C GLU A 240 16.99 -11.70 10.90
N ASP A 241 17.26 -11.78 9.61
CA ASP A 241 17.08 -10.66 8.67
C ASP A 241 15.58 -10.41 8.37
N VAL A 242 14.72 -11.39 8.62
CA VAL A 242 13.28 -11.34 8.28
C VAL A 242 12.37 -11.33 9.50
N ILE A 243 12.88 -10.95 10.67
CA ILE A 243 12.07 -10.80 11.89
C ILE A 243 11.01 -9.72 11.66
N PRO A 244 9.70 -10.04 11.84
CA PRO A 244 8.63 -9.06 11.71
C PRO A 244 8.73 -7.94 12.74
N ASP A 245 8.31 -6.75 12.36
CA ASP A 245 8.22 -5.63 13.30
C ASP A 245 7.00 -5.80 14.21
N ALA A 246 7.19 -5.63 15.51
CA ALA A 246 6.11 -5.74 16.50
C ALA A 246 5.12 -4.56 16.41
N LEU A 247 5.62 -3.36 16.06
CA LEU A 247 4.84 -2.14 15.97
C LEU A 247 4.82 -1.60 14.53
N PRO A 248 3.84 -0.78 14.17
CA PRO A 248 3.86 0.00 12.95
C PRO A 248 5.13 0.85 12.86
N ARG A 249 5.63 1.08 11.67
CA ARG A 249 6.71 2.05 11.42
C ARG A 249 6.09 3.45 11.41
N ALA A 250 6.57 4.31 12.32
CA ALA A 250 6.15 5.68 12.44
C ALA A 250 7.28 6.54 12.97
N LEU A 251 7.20 7.85 12.76
CA LEU A 251 8.16 8.81 13.28
C LEU A 251 7.81 9.16 14.74
N TRP A 252 8.85 9.32 15.56
CA TRP A 252 8.72 9.74 16.95
C TRP A 252 7.93 8.77 17.84
N LEU A 253 8.12 7.48 17.63
CA LEU A 253 7.70 6.48 18.60
C LEU A 253 8.50 6.69 19.89
N ASP A 254 7.79 6.65 21.02
CA ASP A 254 8.44 6.79 22.33
C ASP A 254 8.73 5.42 22.92
N GLU A 255 9.88 5.32 23.60
CA GLU A 255 10.33 4.11 24.24
C GLU A 255 10.91 4.44 25.62
N ILE A 256 10.56 3.66 26.64
CA ILE A 256 11.17 3.74 27.97
C ILE A 256 11.66 2.34 28.34
N ASP A 257 12.92 2.25 28.72
CA ASP A 257 13.59 0.99 29.12
C ASP A 257 13.43 -0.15 28.11
N GLY A 258 13.50 0.17 26.80
CA GLY A 258 13.36 -0.79 25.72
C GLY A 258 11.92 -1.21 25.42
N MET A 259 10.93 -0.60 26.04
CA MET A 259 9.51 -0.84 25.79
C MET A 259 8.87 0.35 25.11
N ALA A 260 8.22 0.12 23.97
CA ALA A 260 7.47 1.14 23.28
C ALA A 260 6.27 1.61 24.13
N LEU A 261 6.10 2.92 24.24
CA LEU A 261 4.92 3.49 24.88
C LEU A 261 3.73 3.40 23.91
N THR A 262 2.65 2.85 24.43
CA THR A 262 1.36 2.74 23.76
C THR A 262 0.26 3.26 24.68
N ALA A 263 -0.96 3.30 24.20
CA ALA A 263 -2.11 3.77 24.98
C ALA A 263 -2.06 5.28 25.33
N TYR A 264 -1.45 6.08 24.47
CA TYR A 264 -1.68 7.52 24.52
C TYR A 264 -3.14 7.85 24.22
N VAL A 265 -3.67 8.82 24.92
CA VAL A 265 -4.99 9.40 24.67
C VAL A 265 -4.80 10.77 24.03
N GLN A 266 -5.45 11.00 22.90
CA GLN A 266 -5.45 12.30 22.26
C GLN A 266 -6.44 13.23 22.97
N ASP A 267 -5.94 14.22 23.68
CA ASP A 267 -6.77 15.17 24.44
C ASP A 267 -7.33 16.29 23.56
N ASP A 268 -6.52 16.71 22.58
CA ASP A 268 -6.86 17.80 21.66
C ASP A 268 -6.34 17.46 20.26
N PRO A 269 -7.23 17.04 19.34
CA PRO A 269 -6.84 16.76 17.97
C PRO A 269 -6.24 17.98 17.24
N ALA A 270 -6.76 19.16 17.47
CA ALA A 270 -6.28 20.36 16.79
C ALA A 270 -4.86 20.76 17.22
N ALA A 271 -4.52 20.54 18.49
CA ALA A 271 -3.20 20.80 19.04
C ALA A 271 -2.27 19.59 18.98
N LEU A 272 -2.72 18.42 18.47
CA LEU A 272 -1.96 17.16 18.50
C LEU A 272 -1.33 16.89 19.87
N ARG A 273 -2.13 17.05 20.92
CA ARG A 273 -1.72 16.83 22.31
C ARG A 273 -2.19 15.46 22.77
N PHE A 274 -1.26 14.70 23.33
CA PHE A 274 -1.47 13.33 23.78
C PHE A 274 -1.01 13.17 25.22
N THR A 275 -1.77 12.42 26.00
CA THR A 275 -1.41 12.09 27.38
C THR A 275 -1.21 10.59 27.56
N HIS A 276 -0.23 10.26 28.39
CA HIS A 276 0.06 8.93 28.90
C HIS A 276 0.36 9.08 30.41
N PRO A 277 0.15 8.07 31.26
CA PRO A 277 0.52 8.18 32.68
C PRO A 277 1.95 8.70 32.88
N GLY A 278 2.09 9.90 33.44
CA GLY A 278 3.38 10.53 33.69
C GLY A 278 4.03 11.27 32.51
N LEU A 279 3.41 11.32 31.34
CA LEU A 279 3.97 11.99 30.17
C LEU A 279 2.90 12.73 29.36
N VAL A 280 3.24 13.91 28.89
CA VAL A 280 2.45 14.66 27.90
C VAL A 280 3.32 14.87 26.67
N LYS A 281 2.79 14.52 25.50
CA LYS A 281 3.43 14.72 24.21
C LYS A 281 2.62 15.70 23.37
N THR A 282 3.29 16.64 22.75
CA THR A 282 2.67 17.56 21.78
C THR A 282 3.48 17.56 20.49
N LEU A 283 2.80 17.43 19.38
CA LEU A 283 3.39 17.55 18.06
C LEU A 283 2.87 18.82 17.39
N ALA A 284 3.76 19.68 16.95
CA ALA A 284 3.39 20.95 16.34
C ALA A 284 4.22 21.23 15.09
N LEU A 285 3.59 21.81 14.08
CA LEU A 285 4.30 22.39 12.95
C LEU A 285 4.77 23.79 13.35
N GLY A 286 6.08 24.03 13.28
CA GLY A 286 6.64 25.36 13.44
C GLY A 286 6.11 26.29 12.35
N GLY A 287 5.76 27.53 12.72
CA GLY A 287 5.54 28.59 11.74
C GLY A 287 6.84 28.93 11.03
N SER A 288 6.79 29.25 9.73
CA SER A 288 7.92 29.87 9.05
C SER A 288 8.24 31.18 9.75
N THR A 289 9.36 31.22 10.46
CA THR A 289 9.98 32.51 10.76
C THR A 289 10.60 32.97 9.43
N ALA A 290 9.89 33.86 8.74
CA ALA A 290 10.41 34.55 7.58
C ALA A 290 11.70 35.31 7.93
#